data_ebbd2113b1fb9360d44ad5dd894385ce
#
_entry.id   ebbd2113b1fb9360d44ad5dd894385ce
#
_cell.length_a   1.000
_cell.length_b   1.000
_cell.length_c   1.000
_cell.angle_alpha   90.00
_cell.angle_beta   90.00
_cell.angle_gamma   90.00
#
_symmetry.space_group_name_H-M   'P 1'
#
loop_
_entity.id
_entity.type
_entity.pdbx_description
1 polymer ?
#
loop_
_entity_poly.entity_id
_entity_poly.type
_entity_poly.pdbx_seq_one_letter_code
_entity_poly.pdbx_strand_id
1 'polypeptide(L)'
;WRLNQVKMTNPHGELSGSGQWQVGGGKSRTRMDFKIDSSDVGKLLERVGYPGTVRGATAKLEGKLAWNSSPTDLDYKSLSGEMALDAAKGQFVKLDPGAAGKLLGLISLQGLPRRITLDFGDVFSSGLAFDSVASKLTVQDGLMRTERLQIDGPSARVIMRGEVDLEKETQRLNVN
;
A
#
# COMPACT_ATOMS: atom_id res chain seq x y z
N TRP A 1 -14.32 17.18 -13.79
CA TRP A 1 -14.88 16.98 -12.45
C TRP A 1 -13.80 17.22 -11.41
N ARG A 2 -14.17 17.93 -10.34
CA ARG A 2 -13.28 18.18 -9.21
C ARG A 2 -13.99 17.77 -7.93
N LEU A 3 -13.31 16.98 -7.11
CA LEU A 3 -13.74 16.57 -5.79
C LEU A 3 -12.83 17.28 -4.78
N ASN A 4 -13.33 18.34 -4.15
CA ASN A 4 -12.50 19.19 -3.31
C ASN A 4 -12.14 18.57 -1.98
N GLN A 5 -13.03 17.75 -1.43
CA GLN A 5 -12.80 17.02 -0.19
C GLN A 5 -13.69 15.80 -0.09
N VAL A 6 -13.09 14.66 0.20
CA VAL A 6 -13.77 13.44 0.67
C VAL A 6 -13.27 13.15 2.06
N LYS A 7 -14.17 12.75 2.92
CA LYS A 7 -13.84 12.24 4.24
C LYS A 7 -14.70 11.03 4.53
N MET A 8 -14.05 9.93 4.83
CA MET A 8 -14.71 8.67 5.24
C MET A 8 -14.11 8.25 6.57
N THR A 9 -14.96 8.00 7.55
CA THR A 9 -14.54 7.59 8.88
C THR A 9 -15.18 6.28 9.27
N ASN A 10 -14.42 5.48 9.99
CA ASN A 10 -14.92 4.30 10.70
C ASN A 10 -14.23 4.22 12.08
N PRO A 11 -14.64 3.31 13.00
CA PRO A 11 -14.05 3.23 14.34
C PRO A 11 -12.54 2.98 14.38
N HIS A 12 -11.94 2.54 13.27
CA HIS A 12 -10.53 2.11 13.21
C HIS A 12 -9.67 2.96 12.26
N GLY A 13 -10.27 3.92 11.58
CA GLY A 13 -9.53 4.78 10.67
C GLY A 13 -10.35 5.86 9.98
N GLU A 14 -9.62 6.78 9.40
CA GLU A 14 -10.13 7.89 8.62
C GLU A 14 -9.40 7.94 7.28
N LEU A 15 -10.15 8.05 6.20
CA LEU A 15 -9.65 8.38 4.87
C LEU A 15 -10.10 9.80 4.54
N SER A 16 -9.17 10.65 4.18
CA SER A 16 -9.43 11.98 3.63
C SER A 16 -8.70 12.16 2.30
N GLY A 17 -9.23 13.00 1.44
CA GLY A 17 -8.59 13.24 0.17
C GLY A 17 -9.34 14.24 -0.71
N SER A 18 -8.71 14.54 -1.84
CA SER A 18 -9.25 15.36 -2.91
C SER A 18 -8.86 14.76 -4.26
N GLY A 19 -9.58 15.11 -5.30
CA GLY A 19 -9.28 14.55 -6.60
C GLY A 19 -9.77 15.42 -7.76
N GLN A 20 -9.20 15.16 -8.91
CA GLN A 20 -9.60 15.79 -10.15
C GLN A 20 -9.65 14.76 -11.27
N TRP A 21 -10.74 14.75 -12.00
CA TRP A 21 -10.90 13.97 -13.21
C TRP A 21 -11.16 14.89 -14.40
N GLN A 22 -10.29 14.78 -15.38
CA GLN A 22 -10.34 15.56 -16.62
C GLN A 22 -10.62 14.62 -17.79
N VAL A 23 -11.58 15.00 -18.64
CA VAL A 23 -11.92 14.30 -19.87
C VAL A 23 -11.95 15.33 -21.00
N GLY A 24 -11.24 15.06 -22.08
CA GLY A 24 -11.21 15.95 -23.25
C GLY A 24 -10.30 15.42 -24.35
N GLY A 25 -10.65 15.64 -25.62
CA GLY A 25 -9.85 15.22 -26.75
C GLY A 25 -9.58 13.73 -26.84
N GLY A 26 -10.52 12.87 -26.40
CA GLY A 26 -10.33 11.43 -26.33
C GLY A 26 -9.40 10.93 -25.24
N LYS A 27 -8.96 11.83 -24.32
CA LYS A 27 -8.10 11.49 -23.19
C LYS A 27 -8.86 11.65 -21.88
N SER A 28 -8.58 10.76 -20.95
CA SER A 28 -9.07 10.80 -19.57
C SER A 28 -7.88 10.78 -18.62
N ARG A 29 -7.90 11.60 -17.57
CA ARG A 29 -6.85 11.64 -16.56
C ARG A 29 -7.43 11.90 -15.19
N THR A 30 -7.04 11.08 -14.25
CA THR A 30 -7.37 11.22 -12.83
C THR A 30 -6.13 11.62 -12.04
N ARG A 31 -6.31 12.52 -11.08
CA ARG A 31 -5.34 12.85 -10.02
C ARG A 31 -6.03 12.75 -8.69
N MET A 32 -5.36 12.22 -7.71
CA MET A 32 -5.88 12.03 -6.36
C MET A 32 -4.80 12.31 -5.32
N ASP A 33 -5.13 13.14 -4.34
CA ASP A 33 -4.38 13.31 -3.10
C ASP A 33 -5.17 12.60 -2.01
N PHE A 34 -4.52 11.77 -1.20
CA PHE A 34 -5.19 11.02 -0.15
C PHE A 34 -4.35 10.91 1.11
N LYS A 35 -5.04 10.73 2.22
CA LYS A 35 -4.46 10.46 3.52
C LYS A 35 -5.35 9.46 4.26
N ILE A 36 -4.73 8.43 4.79
CA ILE A 36 -5.35 7.42 5.63
C ILE A 36 -4.67 7.47 6.99
N ASP A 37 -5.44 7.70 8.04
CA ASP A 37 -5.02 7.57 9.42
C ASP A 37 -5.74 6.38 10.04
N SER A 38 -5.02 5.43 10.62
CA SER A 38 -5.60 4.27 11.29
C SER A 38 -5.17 4.20 12.74
N SER A 39 -6.13 4.01 13.62
CA SER A 39 -5.90 3.76 15.05
C SER A 39 -5.72 2.26 15.36
N ASP A 40 -6.15 1.37 14.46
CA ASP A 40 -5.97 -0.08 14.54
C ASP A 40 -5.93 -0.66 13.13
N VAL A 41 -4.71 -0.86 12.63
CA VAL A 41 -4.47 -1.38 11.27
C VAL A 41 -5.02 -2.79 11.12
N GLY A 42 -4.90 -3.63 12.14
CA GLY A 42 -5.39 -5.00 12.09
C GLY A 42 -6.89 -5.06 11.81
N LYS A 43 -7.68 -4.29 12.56
CA LYS A 43 -9.13 -4.21 12.37
C LYS A 43 -9.53 -3.50 11.08
N LEU A 44 -8.75 -2.49 10.65
CA LEU A 44 -8.99 -1.85 9.36
C LEU A 44 -8.80 -2.85 8.21
N LEU A 45 -7.71 -3.62 8.23
CA LEU A 45 -7.40 -4.65 7.24
C LEU A 45 -8.45 -5.77 7.24
N GLU A 46 -8.91 -6.20 8.39
CA GLU A 46 -9.99 -7.20 8.51
C GLU A 46 -11.27 -6.74 7.78
N ARG A 47 -11.67 -5.47 7.95
CA ARG A 47 -12.84 -4.90 7.28
C ARG A 47 -12.72 -4.84 5.76
N VAL A 48 -11.52 -4.68 5.24
CA VAL A 48 -11.28 -4.64 3.79
C VAL A 48 -10.91 -6.00 3.20
N GLY A 49 -11.09 -7.09 3.98
CA GLY A 49 -10.98 -8.45 3.48
C GLY A 49 -9.61 -9.10 3.70
N TYR A 50 -8.77 -8.55 4.58
CA TYR A 50 -7.43 -9.08 4.91
C TYR A 50 -7.28 -9.41 6.40
N PRO A 51 -8.10 -10.34 6.94
CA PRO A 51 -8.02 -10.69 8.35
C PRO A 51 -6.71 -11.40 8.68
N GLY A 52 -6.23 -11.21 9.92
CA GLY A 52 -5.10 -11.96 10.46
C GLY A 52 -3.73 -11.63 9.84
N THR A 53 -3.58 -10.49 9.18
CA THR A 53 -2.31 -10.05 8.58
C THR A 53 -1.46 -9.22 9.51
N VAL A 54 -2.11 -8.30 10.23
CA VAL A 54 -1.48 -7.45 11.23
C VAL A 54 -2.34 -7.48 12.49
N ARG A 55 -1.70 -7.42 13.64
CA ARG A 55 -2.36 -7.26 14.93
C ARG A 55 -2.00 -5.90 15.50
N GLY A 56 -3.02 -5.12 15.88
CA GLY A 56 -2.84 -3.77 16.40
C GLY A 56 -2.31 -2.82 15.32
N ALA A 57 -1.33 -2.03 15.68
CA ALA A 57 -0.68 -0.96 14.96
C ALA A 57 -1.56 0.28 14.71
N THR A 58 -0.91 1.43 14.84
CA THR A 58 -1.38 2.69 14.24
C THR A 58 -0.66 2.92 12.94
N ALA A 59 -1.30 3.54 11.96
CA ALA A 59 -0.62 3.89 10.72
C ALA A 59 -1.13 5.19 10.12
N LYS A 60 -0.23 5.82 9.36
CA LYS A 60 -0.53 6.92 8.44
C LYS A 60 -0.01 6.53 7.07
N LEU A 61 -0.86 6.65 6.08
CA LEU A 61 -0.51 6.50 4.68
C LEU A 61 -1.01 7.74 3.95
N GLU A 62 -0.12 8.45 3.31
CA GLU A 62 -0.47 9.63 2.52
C GLU A 62 0.20 9.57 1.15
N GLY A 63 -0.42 10.16 0.17
CA GLY A 63 0.15 10.15 -1.17
C GLY A 63 -0.62 10.95 -2.19
N LYS A 64 0.02 11.04 -3.36
CA LYS A 64 -0.53 11.67 -4.56
C LYS A 64 -0.34 10.70 -5.71
N LEU A 65 -1.44 10.38 -6.39
CA LEU A 65 -1.44 9.45 -7.51
C LEU A 65 -2.11 10.09 -8.72
N ALA A 66 -1.65 9.71 -9.90
CA ALA A 66 -2.27 10.10 -11.16
C ALA A 66 -2.23 8.93 -12.16
N TRP A 67 -3.26 8.81 -12.98
CA TRP A 67 -3.35 7.80 -14.04
C TRP A 67 -4.22 8.29 -15.19
N ASN A 68 -4.08 7.67 -16.36
CA ASN A 68 -4.75 8.07 -17.60
C ASN A 68 -6.04 7.27 -17.83
N SER A 69 -6.95 7.31 -16.86
CA SER A 69 -8.30 6.72 -16.97
C SER A 69 -9.25 7.42 -16.01
N SER A 70 -10.47 6.89 -15.86
CA SER A 70 -11.47 7.37 -14.92
C SER A 70 -11.09 7.05 -13.46
N PRO A 71 -11.69 7.69 -12.46
CA PRO A 71 -11.45 7.39 -11.06
C PRO A 71 -11.78 5.95 -10.66
N THR A 72 -12.69 5.30 -11.37
CA THR A 72 -13.14 3.93 -11.11
C THR A 72 -12.40 2.87 -11.93
N ASP A 73 -11.49 3.31 -12.82
CA ASP A 73 -10.72 2.43 -13.69
C ASP A 73 -9.24 2.79 -13.57
N LEU A 74 -8.53 2.10 -12.69
CA LEU A 74 -7.13 2.35 -12.42
C LEU A 74 -6.26 1.77 -13.54
N ASP A 75 -5.65 2.66 -14.31
CA ASP A 75 -4.68 2.27 -15.35
C ASP A 75 -3.27 2.16 -14.76
N TYR A 76 -2.83 0.93 -14.50
CA TYR A 76 -1.51 0.67 -13.92
C TYR A 76 -0.36 1.13 -14.81
N LYS A 77 -0.49 1.07 -16.14
CA LYS A 77 0.56 1.46 -17.10
C LYS A 77 0.95 2.92 -16.99
N SER A 78 -0.02 3.77 -16.68
CA SER A 78 0.19 5.20 -16.54
C SER A 78 0.19 5.67 -15.08
N LEU A 79 0.03 4.73 -14.13
CA LEU A 79 0.02 5.07 -12.71
C LEU A 79 1.35 5.68 -12.29
N SER A 80 1.27 6.89 -11.75
CA SER A 80 2.44 7.64 -11.31
C SER A 80 2.12 8.43 -10.06
N GLY A 81 3.13 8.64 -9.21
CA GLY A 81 2.99 9.42 -8.00
C GLY A 81 3.94 9.01 -6.88
N GLU A 82 3.58 9.40 -5.69
CA GLU A 82 4.37 9.15 -4.49
C GLU A 82 3.47 8.85 -3.29
N MET A 83 3.98 8.05 -2.37
CA MET A 83 3.30 7.70 -1.13
C MET A 83 4.30 7.63 0.02
N ALA A 84 3.85 7.95 1.22
CA ALA A 84 4.60 7.76 2.46
C ALA A 84 3.78 6.93 3.44
N LEU A 85 4.41 5.92 4.02
CA LEU A 85 3.82 5.04 5.03
C LEU A 85 4.62 5.18 6.32
N ASP A 86 3.92 5.44 7.40
CA ASP A 86 4.41 5.36 8.77
C ASP A 86 3.45 4.53 9.60
N ALA A 87 3.96 3.48 10.24
CA ALA A 87 3.18 2.66 11.17
C ALA A 87 3.96 2.40 12.46
N ALA A 88 3.26 2.16 13.55
CA ALA A 88 3.86 1.95 14.85
C ALA A 88 3.10 0.93 15.70
N LYS A 89 3.87 0.22 16.54
CA LYS A 89 3.37 -0.65 17.62
C LYS A 89 2.42 -1.75 17.14
N GLY A 90 2.90 -2.61 16.26
CA GLY A 90 2.12 -3.72 15.75
C GLY A 90 2.89 -5.02 15.67
N GLN A 91 2.22 -6.02 15.17
CA GLN A 91 2.78 -7.33 14.92
C GLN A 91 2.26 -7.86 13.59
N PHE A 92 3.18 -8.19 12.68
CA PHE A 92 2.82 -9.06 11.56
C PHE A 92 2.50 -10.43 12.15
N VAL A 93 1.29 -10.89 11.90
CA VAL A 93 0.88 -12.24 12.29
C VAL A 93 1.55 -13.20 11.28
N LYS A 94 1.83 -14.43 11.70
CA LYS A 94 2.40 -15.47 10.85
C LYS A 94 1.75 -15.44 9.47
N LEU A 95 2.46 -14.87 8.50
CA LEU A 95 1.96 -14.76 7.15
C LEU A 95 2.26 -16.07 6.43
N ASP A 96 1.21 -16.78 6.05
CA ASP A 96 1.32 -17.74 4.95
C ASP A 96 1.88 -16.99 3.73
N PRO A 97 2.83 -17.56 2.98
CA PRO A 97 3.38 -16.91 1.78
C PRO A 97 2.33 -16.33 0.83
N GLY A 98 1.13 -16.94 0.78
CA GLY A 98 -0.02 -16.42 0.06
C GLY A 98 -0.68 -15.15 0.66
N ALA A 99 -0.48 -14.86 1.95
CA ALA A 99 -1.07 -13.69 2.60
C ALA A 99 -0.21 -12.43 2.39
N ALA A 100 1.11 -12.56 2.27
CA ALA A 100 1.99 -11.45 1.90
C ALA A 100 1.66 -10.91 0.49
N GLY A 101 1.34 -11.80 -0.45
CA GLY A 101 0.81 -11.42 -1.77
C GLY A 101 -0.53 -10.69 -1.70
N LYS A 102 -1.37 -11.01 -0.70
CA LYS A 102 -2.65 -10.33 -0.48
C LYS A 102 -2.48 -8.89 0.03
N LEU A 103 -1.45 -8.60 0.84
CA LEU A 103 -1.16 -7.23 1.31
C LEU A 103 -0.75 -6.30 0.17
N LEU A 104 -0.04 -6.82 -0.83
CA LEU A 104 0.26 -6.06 -2.04
C LEU A 104 -0.98 -5.90 -2.93
N GLY A 105 -1.93 -6.83 -2.88
CA GLY A 105 -3.23 -6.70 -3.52
C GLY A 105 -4.10 -5.55 -2.98
N LEU A 106 -3.78 -4.99 -1.79
CA LEU A 106 -4.43 -3.77 -1.27
C LEU A 106 -4.14 -2.53 -2.12
N ILE A 107 -3.01 -2.51 -2.82
CA ILE A 107 -2.65 -1.42 -3.74
C ILE A 107 -3.44 -1.58 -5.05
N SER A 108 -3.96 -2.76 -5.33
CA SER A 108 -4.83 -3.02 -6.45
C SER A 108 -6.29 -3.13 -6.00
N LEU A 109 -7.05 -2.07 -6.20
CA LEU A 109 -8.51 -2.04 -5.96
C LEU A 109 -9.31 -3.00 -6.85
N GLN A 110 -8.66 -3.66 -7.81
CA GLN A 110 -9.26 -4.66 -8.70
C GLN A 110 -8.27 -5.81 -8.88
N GLY A 111 -8.38 -6.79 -7.98
CA GLY A 111 -7.89 -8.16 -8.16
C GLY A 111 -6.59 -8.34 -8.93
N LEU A 112 -5.44 -8.11 -8.29
CA LEU A 112 -4.17 -8.63 -8.84
C LEU A 112 -4.26 -10.17 -8.91
N PRO A 113 -3.92 -10.78 -10.05
CA PRO A 113 -3.80 -12.23 -10.13
C PRO A 113 -2.77 -12.72 -9.10
N ARG A 114 -3.01 -13.90 -8.57
CA ARG A 114 -2.44 -14.56 -7.39
C ARG A 114 -0.94 -14.89 -7.44
N ARG A 115 -0.10 -14.16 -8.19
CA ARG A 115 1.28 -14.58 -8.47
C ARG A 115 2.40 -13.72 -7.89
N ILE A 116 2.10 -12.63 -7.18
CA ILE A 116 3.13 -11.91 -6.43
C ILE A 116 3.31 -12.61 -5.08
N THR A 117 4.12 -13.65 -5.06
CA THR A 117 4.65 -14.23 -3.83
C THR A 117 5.90 -13.45 -3.46
N LEU A 118 5.76 -12.52 -2.51
CA LEU A 118 6.91 -11.97 -1.83
C LEU A 118 7.54 -13.11 -1.01
N ASP A 119 8.77 -13.46 -1.32
CA ASP A 119 9.50 -14.45 -0.56
C ASP A 119 10.02 -13.83 0.75
N PHE A 120 9.07 -13.54 1.63
CA PHE A 120 9.34 -13.11 3.01
C PHE A 120 9.23 -14.27 3.99
N GLY A 121 9.14 -15.50 3.49
CA GLY A 121 8.83 -16.69 4.27
C GLY A 121 9.68 -16.83 5.53
N ASP A 122 10.97 -16.55 5.43
CA ASP A 122 11.89 -16.73 6.55
C ASP A 122 11.82 -15.60 7.58
N VAL A 123 11.55 -14.37 7.16
CA VAL A 123 11.53 -13.19 8.05
C VAL A 123 10.22 -13.10 8.84
N PHE A 124 9.10 -13.50 8.24
CA PHE A 124 7.77 -13.36 8.84
C PHE A 124 7.12 -14.68 9.26
N SER A 125 7.80 -15.82 9.06
CA SER A 125 7.24 -17.16 9.32
C SER A 125 6.81 -17.39 10.76
N SER A 126 7.42 -16.70 11.72
CA SER A 126 7.08 -16.80 13.15
C SER A 126 6.26 -15.64 13.70
N GLY A 127 5.91 -14.68 12.82
CA GLY A 127 5.34 -13.39 13.23
C GLY A 127 6.44 -12.42 13.68
N LEU A 128 6.37 -11.18 13.23
CA LEU A 128 7.34 -10.13 13.55
C LEU A 128 6.64 -8.98 14.26
N ALA A 129 6.97 -8.78 15.54
CA ALA A 129 6.58 -7.56 16.25
C ALA A 129 7.43 -6.39 15.76
N PHE A 130 6.83 -5.23 15.61
CA PHE A 130 7.52 -4.01 15.21
C PHE A 130 7.11 -2.82 16.08
N ASP A 131 8.10 -1.97 16.36
CA ASP A 131 7.91 -0.69 17.02
C ASP A 131 7.58 0.39 15.99
N SER A 132 8.21 0.32 14.83
CA SER A 132 7.95 1.24 13.72
C SER A 132 8.13 0.57 12.35
N VAL A 133 7.37 1.05 11.38
CA VAL A 133 7.54 0.79 9.95
C VAL A 133 7.49 2.12 9.24
N ALA A 134 8.48 2.41 8.41
CA ALA A 134 8.53 3.63 7.62
C ALA A 134 8.98 3.35 6.18
N SER A 135 8.31 3.96 5.22
CA SER A 135 8.68 3.86 3.81
C SER A 135 8.24 5.08 3.01
N LYS A 136 9.04 5.41 2.00
CA LYS A 136 8.64 6.28 0.90
C LYS A 136 8.61 5.45 -0.38
N LEU A 137 7.52 5.56 -1.10
CA LEU A 137 7.25 4.82 -2.32
C LEU A 137 7.06 5.82 -3.46
N THR A 138 7.70 5.57 -4.58
CA THR A 138 7.46 6.29 -5.82
C THR A 138 6.89 5.33 -6.85
N VAL A 139 5.94 5.79 -7.63
CA VAL A 139 5.39 5.04 -8.77
C VAL A 139 5.59 5.86 -10.02
N GLN A 140 6.15 5.25 -11.05
CA GLN A 140 6.31 5.87 -12.35
C GLN A 140 5.96 4.85 -13.43
N ASP A 141 4.93 5.17 -14.22
CA ASP A 141 4.45 4.32 -15.31
C ASP A 141 4.25 2.86 -14.87
N GLY A 142 3.58 2.68 -13.71
CA GLY A 142 3.29 1.38 -13.12
C GLY A 142 4.46 0.68 -12.42
N LEU A 143 5.64 1.27 -12.43
CA LEU A 143 6.79 0.75 -11.70
C LEU A 143 6.90 1.43 -10.33
N MET A 144 6.58 0.69 -9.29
CA MET A 144 6.68 1.15 -7.90
C MET A 144 8.07 0.85 -7.35
N ARG A 145 8.70 1.82 -6.70
CA ARG A 145 10.02 1.71 -6.10
C ARG A 145 10.04 2.18 -4.66
N THR A 146 10.87 1.54 -3.85
CA THR A 146 11.29 2.04 -2.56
C THR A 146 12.79 1.95 -2.41
N GLU A 147 13.40 3.06 -2.03
CA GLU A 147 14.82 3.10 -1.68
C GLU A 147 15.07 2.58 -0.27
N ARG A 148 14.06 2.66 0.58
CA ARG A 148 14.15 2.21 1.95
C ARG A 148 12.75 2.01 2.55
N LEU A 149 12.37 0.76 2.74
CA LEU A 149 11.34 0.36 3.68
C LEU A 149 12.07 -0.17 4.91
N GLN A 150 11.87 0.46 6.05
CA GLN A 150 12.49 0.08 7.31
C GLN A 150 11.44 -0.41 8.29
N ILE A 151 11.72 -1.55 8.90
CA ILE A 151 10.96 -2.12 9.99
C ILE A 151 11.90 -2.21 11.18
N ASP A 152 11.61 -1.52 12.25
CA ASP A 152 12.31 -1.62 13.52
C ASP A 152 11.43 -2.37 14.50
N GLY A 153 11.97 -3.40 15.12
CA GLY A 153 11.29 -4.18 16.13
C GLY A 153 12.23 -4.66 17.23
N PRO A 154 11.69 -5.21 18.32
CA PRO A 154 12.48 -5.63 19.49
C PRO A 154 13.47 -6.76 19.16
N SER A 155 13.19 -7.56 18.16
CA SER A 155 14.01 -8.73 17.79
C SER A 155 14.87 -8.51 16.56
N ALA A 156 14.53 -7.56 15.68
CA ALA A 156 15.24 -7.33 14.44
C ALA A 156 14.98 -5.94 13.87
N ARG A 157 15.94 -5.46 13.08
CA ARG A 157 15.76 -4.38 12.12
C ARG A 157 15.83 -4.96 10.72
N VAL A 158 14.81 -4.70 9.92
CA VAL A 158 14.72 -5.15 8.53
C VAL A 158 14.72 -3.94 7.62
N ILE A 159 15.58 -3.93 6.62
CA ILE A 159 15.62 -2.88 5.59
C ILE A 159 15.39 -3.54 4.24
N MET A 160 14.40 -3.06 3.52
CA MET A 160 14.07 -3.53 2.18
C MET A 160 14.23 -2.41 1.16
N ARG A 161 14.71 -2.77 -0.02
CA ARG A 161 14.83 -1.90 -1.20
C ARG A 161 14.40 -2.67 -2.41
N GLY A 162 13.82 -1.99 -3.36
CA GLY A 162 13.51 -2.64 -4.62
C GLY A 162 12.37 -2.02 -5.39
N GLU A 163 11.90 -2.79 -6.35
CA GLU A 163 10.88 -2.37 -7.29
C GLU A 163 9.84 -3.46 -7.53
N VAL A 164 8.63 -3.03 -7.82
CA VAL A 164 7.48 -3.87 -8.19
C VAL A 164 6.87 -3.30 -9.46
N ASP A 165 6.82 -4.10 -10.52
CA ASP A 165 6.09 -3.79 -11.75
C ASP A 165 4.63 -4.19 -11.55
N LEU A 166 3.76 -3.20 -11.42
CA LEU A 166 2.33 -3.40 -11.12
C LEU A 166 1.55 -3.96 -12.32
N GLU A 167 2.03 -3.75 -13.54
CA GLU A 167 1.41 -4.29 -14.75
C GLU A 167 1.81 -5.75 -14.96
N LYS A 168 3.12 -6.05 -14.86
CA LYS A 168 3.66 -7.39 -15.11
C LYS A 168 3.59 -8.30 -13.88
N GLU A 169 3.21 -7.74 -12.73
CA GLU A 169 3.14 -8.46 -11.45
C GLU A 169 4.47 -9.14 -11.09
N THR A 170 5.57 -8.44 -11.38
CA THR A 170 6.93 -8.90 -11.07
C THR A 170 7.59 -8.00 -10.04
N GLN A 171 8.52 -8.56 -9.28
CA GLN A 171 9.21 -7.81 -8.23
C GLN A 171 10.69 -8.16 -8.17
N ARG A 172 11.48 -7.18 -7.72
CA ARG A 172 12.89 -7.35 -7.36
C ARG A 172 13.11 -6.65 -6.02
N LEU A 173 13.26 -7.42 -4.97
CA LEU A 173 13.45 -6.92 -3.61
C LEU A 173 14.74 -7.44 -3.02
N ASN A 174 15.49 -6.56 -2.37
CA ASN A 174 16.66 -6.89 -1.56
C ASN A 174 16.31 -6.62 -0.10
N VAL A 175 16.55 -7.60 0.76
CA VAL A 175 16.28 -7.56 2.21
C VAL A 175 17.62 -7.69 2.95
N ASN A 176 17.84 -6.79 3.94
CA ASN A 176 18.99 -6.80 4.83
C ASN A 176 18.53 -6.71 6.29
#